data_f48557bde0fc6967189dffdc69719994
#
_entry.id   f48557bde0fc6967189dffdc69719994
#
_cell.length_a   1.000
_cell.length_b   1.000
_cell.length_c   1.000
_cell.angle_alpha   90.00
_cell.angle_beta   90.00
_cell.angle_gamma   90.00
#
_symmetry.space_group_name_H-M   'P 1'
#
loop_
_entity.id
_entity.type
_entity.pdbx_description
1 polymer ?
#
loop_
_entity_poly.entity_id
_entity_poly.type
_entity_poly.pdbx_seq_one_letter_code
_entity_poly.pdbx_strand_id
1 'polypeptide(L)'
;VKNGNTLLDAVLSFRNSDGSFQHTSNDSGNSQMSTEQGFYAMVAAQRALEGKSSLYRMSDSPVSTEDGETDNAAGLPGKHADVSVKPLTKPGVTFADIAGHSNQQAIEALAAREIINGKSADAFDPDATMTRAEYAAIVVKALGLPMKEEAKFEDVTKTDWFFPFVNTACSYGIINGISETEYNPNG
;
A
#
# COMPACT_ATOMS: atom_id res chain seq x y z
N VAL A 1 -5.54 -20.46 27.10
CA VAL A 1 -6.08 -21.79 26.74
C VAL A 1 -7.46 -21.95 27.41
N LYS A 2 -8.51 -22.11 26.61
CA LYS A 2 -9.88 -22.34 27.10
C LYS A 2 -10.26 -23.80 26.75
N ASN A 3 -10.62 -24.59 27.75
CA ASN A 3 -10.96 -26.01 27.60
C ASN A 3 -9.87 -26.87 26.93
N GLY A 4 -8.60 -26.58 27.17
CA GLY A 4 -7.48 -27.29 26.57
C GLY A 4 -7.08 -26.79 25.16
N ASN A 5 -7.89 -25.97 24.49
CA ASN A 5 -7.62 -25.46 23.16
C ASN A 5 -6.86 -24.14 23.20
N THR A 6 -5.92 -23.99 22.28
CA THR A 6 -5.19 -22.71 22.02
C THR A 6 -6.00 -21.79 21.12
N LEU A 7 -5.56 -20.53 21.02
CA LEU A 7 -6.14 -19.60 20.04
C LEU A 7 -5.95 -20.10 18.59
N LEU A 8 -4.83 -20.78 18.33
CA LEU A 8 -4.53 -21.37 17.03
C LEU A 8 -5.53 -22.51 16.69
N ASP A 9 -5.87 -23.37 17.65
CA ASP A 9 -6.87 -24.41 17.45
C ASP A 9 -8.24 -23.81 17.10
N ALA A 10 -8.59 -22.67 17.72
CA ALA A 10 -9.82 -21.96 17.39
C ALA A 10 -9.80 -21.41 15.95
N VAL A 11 -8.69 -20.84 15.50
CA VAL A 11 -8.55 -20.36 14.10
C VAL A 11 -8.62 -21.54 13.13
N LEU A 12 -7.90 -22.62 13.41
CA LEU A 12 -7.86 -23.82 12.56
C LEU A 12 -9.22 -24.52 12.45
N SER A 13 -10.12 -24.35 13.43
CA SER A 13 -11.48 -24.94 13.38
C SER A 13 -12.35 -24.33 12.24
N PHE A 14 -11.97 -23.18 11.69
CA PHE A 14 -12.64 -22.54 10.56
C PHE A 14 -11.98 -22.85 9.21
N ARG A 15 -10.92 -23.66 9.18
CA ARG A 15 -10.21 -24.02 7.96
C ARG A 15 -10.91 -25.14 7.20
N ASN A 16 -11.14 -24.93 5.92
CA ASN A 16 -11.66 -25.92 4.98
C ASN A 16 -10.56 -26.88 4.52
N SER A 17 -10.96 -27.99 3.91
CA SER A 17 -10.05 -29.04 3.40
C SER A 17 -9.16 -28.52 2.24
N ASP A 18 -9.61 -27.50 1.49
CA ASP A 18 -8.86 -26.84 0.43
C ASP A 18 -7.87 -25.79 0.93
N GLY A 19 -7.82 -25.54 2.24
CA GLY A 19 -6.95 -24.56 2.87
C GLY A 19 -7.56 -23.17 3.04
N SER A 20 -8.71 -22.90 2.46
CA SER A 20 -9.47 -21.67 2.69
C SER A 20 -10.09 -21.62 4.08
N PHE A 21 -10.64 -20.46 4.46
CA PHE A 21 -11.33 -20.27 5.74
C PHE A 21 -12.77 -19.84 5.52
N GLN A 22 -13.67 -20.40 6.29
CA GLN A 22 -15.08 -20.00 6.36
C GLN A 22 -15.27 -18.84 7.34
N HIS A 23 -16.31 -18.02 7.11
CA HIS A 23 -16.59 -16.86 7.96
C HIS A 23 -17.21 -17.26 9.30
N THR A 24 -18.08 -18.26 9.30
CA THR A 24 -18.72 -18.80 10.50
C THR A 24 -18.72 -20.33 10.47
N SER A 25 -18.87 -20.97 11.63
CA SER A 25 -18.91 -22.44 11.75
C SER A 25 -20.08 -23.10 11.00
N ASN A 26 -21.07 -22.32 10.58
CA ASN A 26 -22.27 -22.78 9.86
C ASN A 26 -22.22 -22.42 8.37
N ASP A 27 -21.17 -21.77 7.91
CA ASP A 27 -20.97 -21.40 6.51
C ASP A 27 -20.37 -22.56 5.73
N SER A 28 -20.94 -22.88 4.58
CA SER A 28 -20.42 -23.93 3.70
C SER A 28 -19.54 -23.39 2.57
N GLY A 29 -19.26 -22.07 2.55
CA GLY A 29 -18.48 -21.40 1.53
C GLY A 29 -17.14 -20.85 2.03
N ASN A 30 -16.20 -20.64 1.10
CA ASN A 30 -14.98 -19.90 1.37
C ASN A 30 -15.27 -18.39 1.28
N SER A 31 -14.80 -17.67 2.27
CA SER A 31 -14.75 -16.21 2.27
C SER A 31 -13.33 -15.76 1.99
N GLN A 32 -13.13 -14.95 0.96
CA GLN A 32 -11.80 -14.40 0.64
C GLN A 32 -11.25 -13.62 1.84
N MET A 33 -12.06 -12.76 2.45
CA MET A 33 -11.66 -11.97 3.62
C MET A 33 -11.28 -12.88 4.81
N SER A 34 -12.08 -13.90 5.10
CA SER A 34 -11.78 -14.84 6.18
C SER A 34 -10.55 -15.69 5.90
N THR A 35 -10.31 -16.03 4.63
CA THR A 35 -9.10 -16.75 4.20
C THR A 35 -7.85 -15.89 4.40
N GLU A 36 -7.88 -14.62 4.03
CA GLU A 36 -6.79 -13.69 4.27
C GLU A 36 -6.51 -13.50 5.76
N GLN A 37 -7.55 -13.25 6.57
CA GLN A 37 -7.42 -13.10 8.02
C GLN A 37 -6.92 -14.37 8.71
N GLY A 38 -7.40 -15.54 8.28
CA GLY A 38 -6.93 -16.84 8.78
C GLY A 38 -5.46 -17.06 8.44
N PHE A 39 -5.04 -16.72 7.24
CA PHE A 39 -3.64 -16.80 6.83
C PHE A 39 -2.73 -15.87 7.67
N TYR A 40 -3.12 -14.61 7.87
CA TYR A 40 -2.37 -13.70 8.75
C TYR A 40 -2.26 -14.22 10.18
N ALA A 41 -3.34 -14.78 10.72
CA ALA A 41 -3.32 -15.37 12.05
C ALA A 41 -2.36 -16.57 12.15
N MET A 42 -2.30 -17.42 11.12
CA MET A 42 -1.37 -18.54 11.06
C MET A 42 0.10 -18.08 10.97
N VAL A 43 0.39 -17.10 10.12
CA VAL A 43 1.74 -16.51 10.01
C VAL A 43 2.15 -15.88 11.33
N ALA A 44 1.25 -15.14 11.99
CA ALA A 44 1.52 -14.55 13.30
C ALA A 44 1.82 -15.62 14.36
N ALA A 45 1.05 -16.71 14.38
CA ALA A 45 1.27 -17.82 15.30
C ALA A 45 2.61 -18.52 15.05
N GLN A 46 2.95 -18.79 13.79
CA GLN A 46 4.23 -19.41 13.44
C GLN A 46 5.40 -18.52 13.87
N ARG A 47 5.34 -17.22 13.59
CA ARG A 47 6.38 -16.27 14.01
C ARG A 47 6.55 -16.27 15.54
N ALA A 48 5.45 -16.32 16.29
CA ALA A 48 5.49 -16.40 17.75
C ALA A 48 6.14 -17.70 18.25
N LEU A 49 5.85 -18.84 17.62
CA LEU A 49 6.47 -20.13 17.94
C LEU A 49 7.96 -20.15 17.64
N GLU A 50 8.40 -19.44 16.61
CA GLU A 50 9.80 -19.27 16.22
C GLU A 50 10.53 -18.20 17.03
N GLY A 51 9.87 -17.56 18.00
CA GLY A 51 10.44 -16.48 18.81
C GLY A 51 10.71 -15.18 18.04
N LYS A 52 10.08 -15.00 16.87
CA LYS A 52 10.20 -13.83 16.03
C LYS A 52 9.30 -12.69 16.48
N SER A 53 9.61 -11.47 16.09
CA SER A 53 8.77 -10.30 16.37
C SER A 53 7.40 -10.41 15.71
N SER A 54 6.41 -9.69 16.25
CA SER A 54 5.04 -9.71 15.70
C SER A 54 4.99 -9.16 14.27
N LEU A 55 3.96 -9.55 13.50
CA LEU A 55 3.73 -9.05 12.14
C LEU A 55 3.68 -7.51 12.04
N TYR A 56 3.26 -6.84 13.12
CA TYR A 56 3.16 -5.37 13.15
C TYR A 56 4.49 -4.68 13.47
N ARG A 57 5.49 -5.40 13.96
CA ARG A 57 6.82 -4.83 14.27
C ARG A 57 7.89 -5.30 13.31
N MET A 58 7.88 -6.57 12.95
CA MET A 58 8.80 -7.22 12.01
C MET A 58 10.29 -6.78 12.16
N SER A 59 10.68 -6.45 13.39
CA SER A 59 12.04 -5.95 13.69
C SER A 59 13.14 -6.99 13.47
N ASP A 60 12.76 -8.24 13.31
CA ASP A 60 13.62 -9.39 13.00
C ASP A 60 13.57 -9.78 11.51
N SER A 61 12.77 -9.09 10.71
CA SER A 61 12.87 -9.22 9.26
C SER A 61 14.16 -8.52 8.82
N PRO A 62 14.93 -9.11 7.91
CA PRO A 62 16.08 -8.42 7.36
C PRO A 62 15.60 -7.20 6.59
N VAL A 63 15.51 -6.08 7.29
CA VAL A 63 15.54 -4.78 6.64
C VAL A 63 17.00 -4.65 6.25
N SER A 64 17.30 -4.69 4.97
CA SER A 64 18.64 -4.35 4.49
C SER A 64 18.92 -2.90 4.89
N THR A 65 19.65 -2.74 5.99
CA THR A 65 20.20 -1.46 6.45
C THR A 65 21.53 -1.21 5.78
N GLU A 66 21.66 -1.51 4.50
CA GLU A 66 22.81 -1.10 3.74
C GLU A 66 22.50 0.22 3.05
N ASP A 67 23.24 1.23 3.47
CA ASP A 67 23.30 2.54 2.82
C ASP A 67 23.60 2.38 1.34
N GLY A 68 22.69 2.85 0.50
CA GLY A 68 22.90 2.98 -0.93
C GLY A 68 22.59 1.70 -1.72
N GLU A 69 21.56 1.79 -2.56
CA GLU A 69 21.26 0.83 -3.62
C GLU A 69 20.91 -0.60 -3.19
N THR A 70 19.92 -0.76 -2.35
CA THR A 70 19.20 -2.02 -2.36
C THR A 70 17.90 -1.82 -3.12
N ASP A 71 17.80 -2.45 -4.24
CA ASP A 71 16.56 -2.79 -4.90
C ASP A 71 15.72 -3.65 -3.94
N ASN A 72 15.14 -2.99 -2.92
CA ASN A 72 14.35 -3.64 -1.87
C ASN A 72 13.09 -4.27 -2.40
N ALA A 73 12.86 -4.09 -3.67
CA ALA A 73 11.78 -4.73 -4.39
C ALA A 73 12.29 -5.96 -5.17
N ALA A 74 13.60 -6.16 -5.31
CA ALA A 74 14.17 -7.40 -5.81
C ALA A 74 13.85 -8.51 -4.81
N GLY A 75 13.03 -9.45 -5.19
CA GLY A 75 12.68 -10.59 -4.34
C GLY A 75 11.23 -10.62 -3.85
N LEU A 76 10.39 -9.66 -4.19
CA LEU A 76 8.95 -9.78 -4.00
C LEU A 76 8.37 -10.59 -5.17
N PRO A 77 7.90 -11.84 -4.94
CA PRO A 77 7.28 -12.64 -6.01
C PRO A 77 6.08 -11.89 -6.61
N GLY A 78 6.04 -11.82 -7.94
CA GLY A 78 4.95 -11.15 -8.65
C GLY A 78 5.06 -9.62 -8.76
N LYS A 79 6.13 -9.01 -8.24
CA LYS A 79 6.40 -7.60 -8.47
C LYS A 79 6.67 -7.33 -9.94
N HIS A 80 6.04 -6.29 -10.50
CA HIS A 80 6.37 -5.83 -11.84
C HIS A 80 7.82 -5.31 -11.90
N ALA A 81 8.53 -5.62 -12.98
CA ALA A 81 9.96 -5.25 -13.14
C ALA A 81 10.20 -3.73 -13.08
N ASP A 82 9.21 -2.92 -13.48
CA ASP A 82 9.31 -1.47 -13.47
C ASP A 82 9.12 -0.82 -12.09
N VAL A 83 8.72 -1.61 -11.06
CA VAL A 83 8.56 -1.07 -9.70
C VAL A 83 9.93 -0.85 -9.07
N SER A 84 10.20 0.37 -8.64
CA SER A 84 11.45 0.76 -7.98
C SER A 84 11.18 1.53 -6.69
N VAL A 85 12.11 1.41 -5.74
CA VAL A 85 12.02 2.13 -4.47
C VAL A 85 12.39 3.59 -4.66
N LYS A 86 11.57 4.51 -4.15
CA LYS A 86 11.90 5.93 -4.13
C LYS A 86 12.93 6.21 -3.03
N PRO A 87 14.08 6.82 -3.37
CA PRO A 87 15.11 7.16 -2.40
C PRO A 87 14.65 8.24 -1.43
N LEU A 88 15.30 8.33 -0.30
CA LEU A 88 15.14 9.43 0.65
C LEU A 88 15.90 10.65 0.15
N THR A 89 15.18 11.63 -0.43
CA THR A 89 15.78 12.83 -1.07
C THR A 89 15.71 14.07 -0.19
N LYS A 90 14.70 14.16 0.69
CA LYS A 90 14.45 15.34 1.55
C LYS A 90 14.28 14.94 3.02
N PRO A 91 15.33 14.46 3.70
CA PRO A 91 15.22 14.05 5.09
C PRO A 91 14.83 15.26 5.98
N GLY A 92 13.94 15.01 6.94
CA GLY A 92 13.51 16.04 7.91
C GLY A 92 12.43 17.00 7.40
N VAL A 93 11.83 16.77 6.20
CA VAL A 93 10.70 17.57 5.74
C VAL A 93 9.50 17.33 6.66
N THR A 94 8.84 18.41 7.07
CA THR A 94 7.62 18.39 7.89
C THR A 94 6.73 19.56 7.49
N PHE A 95 5.51 19.59 8.03
CA PHE A 95 4.54 20.66 7.82
C PHE A 95 3.98 21.11 9.16
N ALA A 96 3.67 22.40 9.29
CA ALA A 96 3.23 22.97 10.57
C ALA A 96 1.88 22.39 11.05
N ASP A 97 0.99 22.07 10.12
CA ASP A 97 -0.36 21.59 10.38
C ASP A 97 -0.48 20.09 10.69
N ILE A 98 0.63 19.34 10.57
CA ILE A 98 0.63 17.91 10.93
C ILE A 98 1.19 17.63 12.32
N ALA A 99 1.59 18.66 13.06
CA ALA A 99 2.17 18.51 14.40
C ALA A 99 1.17 17.84 15.36
N GLY A 100 1.53 16.64 15.83
CA GLY A 100 0.65 15.82 16.69
C GLY A 100 -0.48 15.08 15.97
N HIS A 101 -0.57 15.18 14.66
CA HIS A 101 -1.52 14.40 13.87
C HIS A 101 -1.15 12.91 13.88
N SER A 102 -2.14 12.01 13.91
CA SER A 102 -1.93 10.55 13.98
C SER A 102 -1.06 10.00 12.84
N ASN A 103 -1.11 10.62 11.66
CA ASN A 103 -0.38 10.22 10.47
C ASN A 103 0.90 11.05 10.24
N GLN A 104 1.33 11.89 11.18
CA GLN A 104 2.49 12.77 11.03
C GLN A 104 3.71 12.01 10.49
N GLN A 105 4.09 10.90 11.12
CA GLN A 105 5.26 10.12 10.70
C GLN A 105 5.15 9.56 9.29
N ALA A 106 3.95 9.12 8.90
CA ALA A 106 3.71 8.60 7.56
C ALA A 106 3.80 9.71 6.50
N ILE A 107 3.23 10.88 6.79
CA ILE A 107 3.29 12.05 5.90
C ILE A 107 4.74 12.50 5.72
N GLU A 108 5.50 12.65 6.81
CA GLU A 108 6.91 13.02 6.76
C GLU A 108 7.75 12.00 5.97
N ALA A 109 7.52 10.70 6.19
CA ALA A 109 8.24 9.63 5.48
C ALA A 109 7.98 9.61 3.97
N LEU A 110 6.74 9.88 3.54
CA LEU A 110 6.36 9.95 2.13
C LEU A 110 6.81 11.25 1.49
N ALA A 111 6.71 12.37 2.19
CA ALA A 111 7.18 13.67 1.73
C ALA A 111 8.71 13.71 1.58
N ALA A 112 9.43 13.07 2.50
CA ALA A 112 10.88 12.93 2.43
C ALA A 112 11.37 12.16 1.19
N ARG A 113 10.51 11.36 0.56
CA ARG A 113 10.74 10.64 -0.70
C ARG A 113 10.10 11.30 -1.91
N GLU A 114 9.54 12.49 -1.75
CA GLU A 114 8.81 13.22 -2.80
C GLU A 114 7.64 12.45 -3.43
N ILE A 115 7.10 11.47 -2.69
CA ILE A 115 5.91 10.72 -3.08
C ILE A 115 4.67 11.61 -2.93
N ILE A 116 4.59 12.36 -1.84
CA ILE A 116 3.55 13.38 -1.60
C ILE A 116 4.19 14.76 -1.42
N ASN A 117 3.40 15.80 -1.65
CA ASN A 117 3.79 17.19 -1.43
C ASN A 117 2.73 17.87 -0.58
N GLY A 118 3.12 18.92 0.17
CA GLY A 118 2.17 19.80 0.83
C GLY A 118 1.35 20.64 -0.16
N LYS A 119 0.25 21.18 0.32
CA LYS A 119 -0.53 22.21 -0.41
C LYS A 119 0.25 23.52 -0.53
N SER A 120 1.16 23.77 0.42
CA SER A 120 2.15 24.85 0.40
C SER A 120 3.46 24.37 1.03
N ALA A 121 4.42 25.28 1.18
CA ALA A 121 5.69 24.97 1.86
C ALA A 121 5.50 24.53 3.32
N ASP A 122 4.51 25.07 4.00
CA ASP A 122 4.30 24.92 5.44
C ASP A 122 3.03 24.12 5.80
N ALA A 123 2.16 23.80 4.83
CA ALA A 123 0.89 23.15 5.07
C ALA A 123 0.68 21.93 4.17
N PHE A 124 0.23 20.84 4.80
CA PHE A 124 -0.11 19.57 4.12
C PHE A 124 -1.61 19.40 3.93
N ASP A 125 -2.42 19.83 4.91
CA ASP A 125 -3.87 19.64 5.02
C ASP A 125 -4.23 18.15 5.13
N PRO A 126 -3.89 17.50 6.26
CA PRO A 126 -3.95 16.04 6.41
C PRO A 126 -5.38 15.46 6.36
N ASP A 127 -6.39 16.28 6.65
CA ASP A 127 -7.80 15.88 6.67
C ASP A 127 -8.54 16.22 5.35
N ALA A 128 -7.85 16.81 4.38
CA ALA A 128 -8.44 17.13 3.09
C ALA A 128 -8.79 15.86 2.28
N THR A 129 -9.84 15.96 1.51
CA THR A 129 -10.22 14.92 0.54
C THR A 129 -9.18 14.86 -0.58
N MET A 130 -8.77 13.66 -0.94
CA MET A 130 -7.87 13.40 -2.05
C MET A 130 -8.67 13.24 -3.35
N THR A 131 -8.26 13.89 -4.41
CA THR A 131 -8.82 13.69 -5.75
C THR A 131 -8.30 12.40 -6.39
N ARG A 132 -9.00 11.89 -7.40
CA ARG A 132 -8.56 10.74 -8.20
C ARG A 132 -7.21 10.99 -8.89
N ALA A 133 -6.98 12.22 -9.37
CA ALA A 133 -5.70 12.61 -9.98
C ALA A 133 -4.55 12.61 -8.97
N GLU A 134 -4.77 13.13 -7.76
CA GLU A 134 -3.78 13.08 -6.68
C GLU A 134 -3.45 11.64 -6.29
N TYR A 135 -4.46 10.78 -6.17
CA TYR A 135 -4.25 9.36 -5.90
C TYR A 135 -3.38 8.69 -6.96
N ALA A 136 -3.68 8.90 -8.26
CA ALA A 136 -2.89 8.36 -9.35
C ALA A 136 -1.41 8.81 -9.25
N ALA A 137 -1.17 10.08 -8.97
CA ALA A 137 0.18 10.62 -8.82
C ALA A 137 0.92 9.99 -7.64
N ILE A 138 0.26 9.83 -6.49
CA ILE A 138 0.85 9.22 -5.31
C ILE A 138 1.25 7.78 -5.58
N VAL A 139 0.36 6.97 -6.18
CA VAL A 139 0.65 5.55 -6.45
C VAL A 139 1.80 5.40 -7.45
N VAL A 140 1.79 6.15 -8.56
CA VAL A 140 2.87 6.09 -9.56
C VAL A 140 4.22 6.49 -8.95
N LYS A 141 4.24 7.55 -8.14
CA LYS A 141 5.45 7.98 -7.43
C LYS A 141 5.91 6.95 -6.39
N ALA A 142 4.98 6.41 -5.59
CA ALA A 142 5.30 5.43 -4.56
C ALA A 142 5.90 4.14 -5.13
N LEU A 143 5.38 3.70 -6.28
CA LEU A 143 5.88 2.53 -7.00
C LEU A 143 7.11 2.84 -7.87
N GLY A 144 7.49 4.11 -8.01
CA GLY A 144 8.63 4.53 -8.82
C GLY A 144 8.50 4.14 -10.30
N LEU A 145 7.27 4.08 -10.84
CA LEU A 145 7.01 3.63 -12.20
C LEU A 145 7.56 4.61 -13.24
N PRO A 146 8.12 4.11 -14.34
CA PRO A 146 8.49 4.95 -15.48
C PRO A 146 7.24 5.58 -16.10
N MET A 147 7.32 6.90 -16.37
CA MET A 147 6.20 7.67 -16.91
C MET A 147 5.84 7.21 -18.32
N LYS A 148 4.53 7.13 -18.57
CA LYS A 148 3.95 6.86 -19.89
C LYS A 148 3.02 8.01 -20.26
N GLU A 149 3.17 8.51 -21.49
CA GLU A 149 2.47 9.71 -21.97
C GLU A 149 1.40 9.39 -23.03
N GLU A 150 1.02 8.12 -23.17
CA GLU A 150 -0.04 7.74 -24.09
C GLU A 150 -1.39 8.18 -23.53
N ALA A 151 -2.02 9.14 -24.22
CA ALA A 151 -3.30 9.70 -23.82
C ALA A 151 -4.42 8.68 -23.97
N LYS A 152 -5.20 8.50 -22.92
CA LYS A 152 -6.33 7.56 -22.91
C LYS A 152 -7.68 8.26 -22.71
N PHE A 153 -7.72 9.32 -21.92
CA PHE A 153 -8.96 9.98 -21.51
C PHE A 153 -9.05 11.39 -22.11
N GLU A 154 -10.25 11.78 -22.54
CA GLU A 154 -10.52 13.08 -23.16
C GLU A 154 -10.46 14.23 -22.14
N ASP A 155 -10.82 13.95 -20.88
CA ASP A 155 -10.78 14.89 -19.76
C ASP A 155 -9.42 14.94 -19.03
N VAL A 156 -8.37 14.32 -19.61
CA VAL A 156 -6.99 14.33 -19.13
C VAL A 156 -6.07 14.78 -20.25
N THR A 157 -5.75 16.08 -20.27
CA THR A 157 -5.01 16.72 -21.36
C THR A 157 -3.52 16.87 -21.03
N LYS A 158 -2.67 17.04 -22.06
CA LYS A 158 -1.22 17.22 -21.88
C LYS A 158 -0.82 18.44 -21.05
N THR A 159 -1.73 19.40 -20.88
CA THR A 159 -1.51 20.59 -20.06
C THR A 159 -1.79 20.38 -18.58
N ASP A 160 -2.44 19.27 -18.23
CA ASP A 160 -2.75 18.94 -16.85
C ASP A 160 -1.53 18.37 -16.15
N TRP A 161 -1.27 18.82 -14.93
CA TRP A 161 -0.12 18.36 -14.14
C TRP A 161 -0.17 16.85 -13.84
N PHE A 162 -1.38 16.28 -13.78
CA PHE A 162 -1.62 14.87 -13.52
C PHE A 162 -1.60 13.99 -14.77
N PHE A 163 -1.52 14.56 -15.97
CA PHE A 163 -1.54 13.83 -17.25
C PHE A 163 -0.60 12.61 -17.27
N PRO A 164 0.72 12.75 -16.97
CA PRO A 164 1.63 11.60 -17.03
C PRO A 164 1.31 10.55 -15.97
N PHE A 165 0.82 10.96 -14.81
CA PHE A 165 0.51 10.05 -13.71
C PHE A 165 -0.74 9.21 -14.00
N VAL A 166 -1.83 9.84 -14.46
CA VAL A 166 -3.07 9.15 -14.80
C VAL A 166 -2.82 8.14 -15.92
N ASN A 167 -2.16 8.55 -16.99
CA ASN A 167 -1.87 7.66 -18.12
C ASN A 167 -0.94 6.52 -17.71
N THR A 168 0.08 6.78 -16.89
CA THR A 168 0.95 5.75 -16.34
C THR A 168 0.16 4.76 -15.49
N ALA A 169 -0.56 5.22 -14.48
CA ALA A 169 -1.33 4.35 -13.59
C ALA A 169 -2.36 3.51 -14.35
N CYS A 170 -3.00 4.08 -15.37
CA CYS A 170 -3.93 3.36 -16.25
C CYS A 170 -3.23 2.30 -17.10
N SER A 171 -2.05 2.60 -17.66
CA SER A 171 -1.30 1.65 -18.50
C SER A 171 -0.82 0.40 -17.72
N TYR A 172 -0.63 0.53 -16.40
CA TYR A 172 -0.31 -0.58 -15.51
C TYR A 172 -1.55 -1.25 -14.91
N GLY A 173 -2.76 -0.83 -15.28
CA GLY A 173 -4.00 -1.39 -14.75
C GLY A 173 -4.27 -1.06 -13.28
N ILE A 174 -3.61 -0.05 -12.72
CA ILE A 174 -3.75 0.37 -11.32
C ILE A 174 -5.05 1.14 -11.12
N ILE A 175 -5.42 1.96 -12.11
CA ILE A 175 -6.65 2.74 -12.11
C ILE A 175 -7.43 2.52 -13.41
N ASN A 176 -8.73 2.80 -13.34
CA ASN A 176 -9.62 2.80 -14.49
C ASN A 176 -10.35 4.14 -14.62
N GLY A 177 -10.79 4.47 -15.83
CA GLY A 177 -11.74 5.57 -16.06
C GLY A 177 -13.09 5.28 -15.43
N ILE A 178 -13.94 6.31 -15.36
CA ILE A 178 -15.37 6.17 -15.07
C ILE A 178 -16.13 5.69 -16.32
N SER A 179 -15.51 5.87 -17.49
CA SER A 179 -15.93 5.33 -18.78
C SER A 179 -14.70 4.97 -19.62
N GLU A 180 -14.88 4.56 -20.87
CA GLU A 180 -13.77 4.29 -21.80
C GLU A 180 -12.98 5.56 -22.14
N THR A 181 -13.63 6.73 -22.13
CA THR A 181 -13.04 8.02 -22.54
C THR A 181 -12.91 9.04 -21.42
N GLU A 182 -13.48 8.80 -20.23
CA GLU A 182 -13.45 9.73 -19.11
C GLU A 182 -12.84 9.15 -17.86
N TYR A 183 -11.98 9.92 -17.19
CA TYR A 183 -11.32 9.58 -15.94
C TYR A 183 -11.98 10.21 -14.71
N ASN A 184 -12.50 11.42 -14.81
CA ASN A 184 -13.00 12.28 -13.73
C ASN A 184 -11.89 12.61 -12.70
N PRO A 185 -10.88 13.39 -13.06
CA PRO A 185 -9.68 13.62 -12.24
C PRO A 185 -9.94 14.28 -10.90
N ASN A 186 -11.02 15.04 -10.78
CA ASN A 186 -11.41 15.82 -9.58
C ASN A 186 -12.44 15.10 -8.69
N GLY A 187 -12.88 13.90 -9.05
CA GLY A 187 -13.86 13.11 -8.31
C GLY A 187 -13.31 12.43 -7.08
#